data_7f0e9451fe0ab996c6044750bf3e91b6
#
_entry.id   7f0e9451fe0ab996c6044750bf3e91b6
#
_cell.length_a   1.000
_cell.length_b   1.000
_cell.length_c   1.000
_cell.angle_alpha   90.00
_cell.angle_beta   90.00
_cell.angle_gamma   90.00
#
_symmetry.space_group_name_H-M   'P 1'
#
loop_
_entity.id
_entity.type
_entity.pdbx_description
1 polymer ?
#
loop_
_entity_poly.entity_id
_entity_poly.type
_entity_poly.pdbx_seq_one_letter_code
_entity_poly.pdbx_strand_id
1 'polypeptide(L)'
;MRVLVVDESAERAEVLRDGLRRAGYEVSASLSSPLALLKTIDELQPDVIVIDTDSPSRDVLEHLVVMSERGPRPVVMFASDGAPEVIREAVRAGVSAYVVDGLDAARVKAIIDVAVARFEDFQRLRSELAEANLKLAERKLVERAKGILMKTRGLGEESAYALLRKSAMDRKLRIAEVARQLVDAANLLGA
;
A
#
# COMPACT_ATOMS: atom_id res chain seq x y z
N MET A 1 0.58 0.15 -20.92
CA MET A 1 -0.03 0.25 -19.58
C MET A 1 -1.49 -0.13 -19.70
N ARG A 2 -1.93 -1.13 -18.91
CA ARG A 2 -3.28 -1.69 -18.91
C ARG A 2 -4.16 -0.93 -17.93
N VAL A 3 -5.31 -0.48 -18.41
CA VAL A 3 -6.26 0.33 -17.64
C VAL A 3 -7.53 -0.48 -17.40
N LEU A 4 -7.97 -0.54 -16.14
CA LEU A 4 -9.31 -1.00 -15.79
C LEU A 4 -10.21 0.23 -15.63
N VAL A 5 -11.32 0.26 -16.37
CA VAL A 5 -12.33 1.33 -16.29
C VAL A 5 -13.50 0.85 -15.44
N VAL A 6 -13.98 1.71 -14.54
CA VAL A 6 -15.20 1.51 -13.75
C VAL A 6 -16.09 2.72 -13.97
N ASP A 7 -17.25 2.51 -14.57
CA ASP A 7 -18.24 3.57 -14.83
C ASP A 7 -19.64 2.94 -14.91
N GLU A 8 -20.57 3.49 -14.15
CA GLU A 8 -21.96 3.02 -14.11
C GLU A 8 -22.75 3.42 -15.39
N SER A 9 -22.27 4.42 -16.12
CA SER A 9 -22.85 4.85 -17.39
C SER A 9 -22.10 4.24 -18.57
N ALA A 10 -22.79 3.43 -19.38
CA ALA A 10 -22.19 2.84 -20.58
C ALA A 10 -21.73 3.89 -21.61
N GLU A 11 -22.43 5.02 -21.70
CA GLU A 11 -22.11 6.11 -22.62
C GLU A 11 -20.83 6.84 -22.18
N ARG A 12 -20.72 7.20 -20.91
CA ARG A 12 -19.48 7.81 -20.34
C ARG A 12 -18.31 6.86 -20.45
N ALA A 13 -18.52 5.58 -20.12
CA ALA A 13 -17.49 4.55 -20.24
C ALA A 13 -16.93 4.43 -21.66
N GLU A 14 -17.74 4.64 -22.70
CA GLU A 14 -17.28 4.60 -24.09
C GLU A 14 -16.41 5.81 -24.43
N VAL A 15 -16.82 7.00 -24.04
CA VAL A 15 -16.04 8.23 -24.20
C VAL A 15 -14.70 8.13 -23.48
N LEU A 16 -14.71 7.63 -22.23
CA LEU A 16 -13.51 7.40 -21.44
C LEU A 16 -12.56 6.39 -22.10
N ARG A 17 -13.09 5.25 -22.56
CA ARG A 17 -12.30 4.23 -23.28
C ARG A 17 -11.63 4.79 -24.54
N ASP A 18 -12.37 5.57 -25.32
CA ASP A 18 -11.84 6.18 -26.53
C ASP A 18 -10.74 7.21 -26.21
N GLY A 19 -10.94 8.03 -25.19
CA GLY A 19 -9.92 8.95 -24.69
C GLY A 19 -8.65 8.23 -24.25
N LEU A 20 -8.79 7.15 -23.48
CA LEU A 20 -7.67 6.32 -23.01
C LEU A 20 -6.92 5.66 -24.18
N ARG A 21 -7.63 5.08 -25.14
CA ARG A 21 -7.02 4.46 -26.35
C ARG A 21 -6.26 5.47 -27.17
N ARG A 22 -6.81 6.68 -27.39
CA ARG A 22 -6.13 7.77 -28.10
C ARG A 22 -4.87 8.23 -27.35
N ALA A 23 -4.88 8.17 -26.04
CA ALA A 23 -3.74 8.46 -25.18
C ALA A 23 -2.68 7.33 -25.18
N GLY A 24 -2.93 6.20 -25.85
CA GLY A 24 -2.00 5.06 -25.95
C GLY A 24 -2.10 4.03 -24.85
N TYR A 25 -3.21 4.04 -24.08
CA TYR A 25 -3.47 3.03 -23.06
C TYR A 25 -4.25 1.83 -23.61
N GLU A 26 -4.00 0.66 -23.06
CA GLU A 26 -4.77 -0.56 -23.32
C GLU A 26 -5.87 -0.71 -22.27
N VAL A 27 -7.12 -0.60 -22.68
CA VAL A 27 -8.26 -0.82 -21.79
C VAL A 27 -8.54 -2.31 -21.68
N SER A 28 -8.19 -2.91 -20.53
CA SER A 28 -8.28 -4.35 -20.29
C SER A 28 -9.73 -4.81 -20.05
N ALA A 29 -10.51 -4.00 -19.35
CA ALA A 29 -11.93 -4.23 -19.11
C ALA A 29 -12.66 -2.93 -18.76
N SER A 30 -13.98 -2.97 -18.81
CA SER A 30 -14.86 -1.92 -18.31
C SER A 30 -15.94 -2.55 -17.44
N LEU A 31 -16.06 -2.06 -16.20
CA LEU A 31 -17.05 -2.52 -15.23
C LEU A 31 -18.15 -1.47 -15.09
N SER A 32 -19.40 -1.93 -15.10
CA SER A 32 -20.57 -1.09 -14.79
C SER A 32 -20.90 -1.05 -13.30
N SER A 33 -20.14 -1.77 -12.47
CA SER A 33 -20.37 -1.82 -11.01
C SER A 33 -19.07 -2.11 -10.29
N PRO A 34 -18.83 -1.46 -9.14
CA PRO A 34 -17.66 -1.72 -8.29
C PRO A 34 -17.69 -3.10 -7.62
N LEU A 35 -18.81 -3.81 -7.59
CA LEU A 35 -18.94 -5.12 -6.94
C LEU A 35 -17.99 -6.18 -7.50
N ALA A 36 -17.67 -6.10 -8.79
CA ALA A 36 -16.72 -7.02 -9.43
C ALA A 36 -15.26 -6.54 -9.38
N LEU A 37 -15.00 -5.37 -8.79
CA LEU A 37 -13.71 -4.68 -8.87
C LEU A 37 -12.56 -5.54 -8.36
N LEU A 38 -12.64 -6.06 -7.13
CA LEU A 38 -11.56 -6.85 -6.52
C LEU A 38 -11.26 -8.12 -7.32
N LYS A 39 -12.30 -8.85 -7.74
CA LYS A 39 -12.14 -10.05 -8.57
C LYS A 39 -11.47 -9.72 -9.91
N THR A 40 -11.92 -8.67 -10.57
CA THR A 40 -11.36 -8.27 -11.86
C THR A 40 -9.91 -7.79 -11.75
N ILE A 41 -9.55 -7.10 -10.66
CA ILE A 41 -8.16 -6.72 -10.37
C ILE A 41 -7.29 -7.96 -10.22
N ASP A 42 -7.75 -8.96 -9.47
CA ASP A 42 -7.00 -10.21 -9.25
C ASP A 42 -6.80 -11.00 -10.55
N GLU A 43 -7.79 -11.02 -11.43
CA GLU A 43 -7.75 -11.73 -12.71
C GLU A 43 -6.90 -11.00 -13.77
N LEU A 44 -7.11 -9.70 -13.93
CA LEU A 44 -6.51 -8.91 -15.02
C LEU A 44 -5.20 -8.23 -14.64
N GLN A 45 -4.94 -8.02 -13.35
CA GLN A 45 -3.74 -7.31 -12.85
C GLN A 45 -3.49 -5.99 -13.62
N PRO A 46 -4.44 -5.04 -13.61
CA PRO A 46 -4.29 -3.76 -14.31
C PRO A 46 -3.17 -2.93 -13.69
N ASP A 47 -2.55 -2.08 -14.50
CA ASP A 47 -1.50 -1.17 -14.06
C ASP A 47 -2.09 0.08 -13.39
N VAL A 48 -3.31 0.50 -13.80
CA VAL A 48 -4.04 1.64 -13.25
C VAL A 48 -5.55 1.38 -13.32
N ILE A 49 -6.28 1.94 -12.35
CA ILE A 49 -7.75 1.91 -12.31
C ILE A 49 -8.27 3.33 -12.52
N VAL A 50 -9.21 3.47 -13.42
CA VAL A 50 -9.89 4.74 -13.69
C VAL A 50 -11.37 4.55 -13.35
N ILE A 51 -11.87 5.36 -12.43
CA ILE A 51 -13.27 5.36 -11.99
C ILE A 51 -13.90 6.66 -12.44
N ASP A 52 -15.04 6.58 -13.10
CA ASP A 52 -15.89 7.73 -13.41
C ASP A 52 -17.25 7.53 -12.73
N THR A 53 -17.66 8.53 -11.95
CA THR A 53 -18.88 8.46 -11.14
C THR A 53 -19.40 9.87 -10.85
N ASP A 54 -20.68 10.01 -10.58
CA ASP A 54 -21.22 11.31 -10.16
C ASP A 54 -20.74 11.68 -8.74
N SER A 55 -20.81 10.72 -7.82
CA SER A 55 -20.26 10.81 -6.46
C SER A 55 -19.86 9.41 -5.99
N PRO A 56 -18.67 9.23 -5.40
CA PRO A 56 -18.23 7.91 -4.97
C PRO A 56 -19.12 7.39 -3.83
N SER A 57 -19.75 6.24 -4.05
CA SER A 57 -20.52 5.60 -3.01
C SER A 57 -19.60 5.03 -1.91
N ARG A 58 -20.18 4.82 -0.73
CA ARG A 58 -19.47 4.20 0.38
C ARG A 58 -18.89 2.83 0.00
N ASP A 59 -19.63 2.02 -0.75
CA ASP A 59 -19.20 0.70 -1.17
C ASP A 59 -17.97 0.76 -2.08
N VAL A 60 -17.91 1.74 -3.00
CA VAL A 60 -16.72 2.00 -3.84
C VAL A 60 -15.51 2.29 -2.95
N LEU A 61 -15.67 3.21 -2.00
CA LEU A 61 -14.57 3.61 -1.11
C LEU A 61 -14.08 2.45 -0.23
N GLU A 62 -15.00 1.63 0.30
CA GLU A 62 -14.65 0.43 1.09
C GLU A 62 -13.86 -0.60 0.24
N HIS A 63 -14.25 -0.82 -1.03
CA HIS A 63 -13.48 -1.69 -1.94
C HIS A 63 -12.08 -1.13 -2.23
N LEU A 64 -11.94 0.18 -2.38
CA LEU A 64 -10.63 0.82 -2.59
C LEU A 64 -9.72 0.68 -1.36
N VAL A 65 -10.26 0.80 -0.15
CA VAL A 65 -9.50 0.54 1.09
C VAL A 65 -8.94 -0.89 1.09
N VAL A 66 -9.80 -1.90 0.84
CA VAL A 66 -9.37 -3.31 0.79
C VAL A 66 -8.29 -3.53 -0.28
N MET A 67 -8.47 -2.94 -1.46
CA MET A 67 -7.48 -3.01 -2.54
C MET A 67 -6.15 -2.37 -2.14
N SER A 68 -6.17 -1.22 -1.47
CA SER A 68 -4.96 -0.50 -1.04
C SER A 68 -4.10 -1.29 -0.05
N GLU A 69 -4.69 -2.26 0.65
CA GLU A 69 -4.01 -3.14 1.59
C GLU A 69 -3.47 -4.42 0.95
N ARG A 70 -4.23 -5.04 0.04
CA ARG A 70 -3.92 -6.37 -0.52
C ARG A 70 -3.04 -6.33 -1.77
N GLY A 71 -3.29 -5.38 -2.65
CA GLY A 71 -2.58 -5.26 -3.91
C GLY A 71 -2.73 -3.83 -4.45
N PRO A 72 -2.02 -2.86 -3.86
CA PRO A 72 -2.22 -1.46 -4.18
C PRO A 72 -1.95 -1.16 -5.64
N ARG A 73 -2.86 -0.37 -6.26
CA ARG A 73 -2.77 0.13 -7.63
C ARG A 73 -3.07 1.62 -7.64
N PRO A 74 -2.51 2.39 -8.56
CA PRO A 74 -2.91 3.78 -8.73
C PRO A 74 -4.38 3.84 -9.18
N VAL A 75 -5.15 4.71 -8.52
CA VAL A 75 -6.56 4.97 -8.81
C VAL A 75 -6.71 6.42 -9.20
N VAL A 76 -7.28 6.66 -10.37
CA VAL A 76 -7.73 7.98 -10.81
C VAL A 76 -9.24 8.00 -10.78
N MET A 77 -9.81 8.97 -10.10
CA MET A 77 -11.26 9.14 -9.98
C MET A 77 -11.67 10.44 -10.63
N PHE A 78 -12.58 10.36 -11.58
CA PHE A 78 -13.31 11.49 -12.14
C PHE A 78 -14.69 11.51 -11.47
N ALA A 79 -15.10 12.66 -10.94
CA ALA A 79 -16.37 12.78 -10.26
C ALA A 79 -16.98 14.17 -10.46
N SER A 80 -18.30 14.25 -10.40
CA SER A 80 -19.01 15.54 -10.42
C SER A 80 -19.04 16.19 -9.03
N ASP A 81 -18.97 15.40 -7.96
CA ASP A 81 -19.00 15.88 -6.59
C ASP A 81 -17.62 16.41 -6.17
N GLY A 82 -17.53 17.73 -5.99
CA GLY A 82 -16.33 18.43 -5.56
C GLY A 82 -16.32 18.79 -4.06
N ALA A 83 -17.21 18.24 -3.24
CA ALA A 83 -17.24 18.53 -1.81
C ALA A 83 -15.91 18.14 -1.13
N PRO A 84 -15.31 19.03 -0.32
CA PRO A 84 -14.01 18.78 0.33
C PRO A 84 -14.00 17.52 1.21
N GLU A 85 -15.13 17.16 1.79
CA GLU A 85 -15.32 15.95 2.60
C GLU A 85 -15.17 14.70 1.76
N VAL A 86 -15.86 14.65 0.60
CA VAL A 86 -15.85 13.54 -0.34
C VAL A 86 -14.46 13.34 -0.92
N ILE A 87 -13.79 14.42 -1.31
CA ILE A 87 -12.41 14.37 -1.79
C ILE A 87 -11.47 13.78 -0.72
N ARG A 88 -11.60 14.23 0.54
CA ARG A 88 -10.77 13.70 1.64
C ARG A 88 -11.02 12.22 1.90
N GLU A 89 -12.26 11.77 1.85
CA GLU A 89 -12.63 10.36 2.02
C GLU A 89 -12.05 9.50 0.88
N ALA A 90 -12.18 9.93 -0.37
CA ALA A 90 -11.60 9.24 -1.51
C ALA A 90 -10.07 9.11 -1.41
N VAL A 91 -9.38 10.19 -1.04
CA VAL A 91 -7.92 10.16 -0.83
C VAL A 91 -7.53 9.20 0.30
N ARG A 92 -8.28 9.19 1.41
CA ARG A 92 -8.05 8.23 2.52
C ARG A 92 -8.30 6.79 2.10
N ALA A 93 -9.25 6.55 1.19
CA ALA A 93 -9.52 5.24 0.62
C ALA A 93 -8.45 4.76 -0.37
N GLY A 94 -7.48 5.62 -0.75
CA GLY A 94 -6.36 5.26 -1.61
C GLY A 94 -6.43 5.81 -3.04
N VAL A 95 -7.35 6.75 -3.32
CA VAL A 95 -7.39 7.45 -4.62
C VAL A 95 -6.13 8.30 -4.79
N SER A 96 -5.41 8.10 -5.89
CA SER A 96 -4.15 8.77 -6.22
C SER A 96 -4.36 10.15 -6.86
N ALA A 97 -5.46 10.30 -7.61
CA ALA A 97 -5.90 11.57 -8.17
C ALA A 97 -7.43 11.62 -8.20
N TYR A 98 -7.99 12.72 -7.70
CA TYR A 98 -9.42 13.03 -7.76
C TYR A 98 -9.61 14.26 -8.64
N VAL A 99 -10.43 14.14 -9.66
CA VAL A 99 -10.65 15.18 -10.68
C VAL A 99 -12.13 15.55 -10.69
N VAL A 100 -12.42 16.81 -10.38
CA VAL A 100 -13.78 17.35 -10.41
C VAL A 100 -14.06 17.92 -11.80
N ASP A 101 -15.33 17.84 -12.24
CA ASP A 101 -15.84 18.41 -13.49
C ASP A 101 -15.23 17.83 -14.78
N GLY A 102 -15.33 16.52 -14.90
CA GLY A 102 -15.36 15.88 -16.20
C GLY A 102 -14.05 15.41 -16.78
N LEU A 103 -14.23 14.42 -17.62
CA LEU A 103 -13.19 13.82 -18.43
C LEU A 103 -12.89 14.69 -19.65
N ASP A 104 -11.73 15.35 -19.64
CA ASP A 104 -11.15 15.93 -20.84
C ASP A 104 -10.15 14.92 -21.44
N ALA A 105 -10.51 14.35 -22.59
CA ALA A 105 -9.68 13.35 -23.26
C ALA A 105 -8.27 13.83 -23.60
N ALA A 106 -8.06 15.15 -23.81
CA ALA A 106 -6.75 15.73 -24.04
C ALA A 106 -5.88 15.76 -22.77
N ARG A 107 -6.49 15.75 -21.60
CA ARG A 107 -5.80 15.86 -20.29
C ARG A 107 -5.64 14.53 -19.57
N VAL A 108 -6.40 13.50 -19.97
CA VAL A 108 -6.41 12.17 -19.32
C VAL A 108 -5.01 11.61 -19.17
N LYS A 109 -4.19 11.69 -20.22
CA LYS A 109 -2.82 11.18 -20.16
C LYS A 109 -2.00 11.84 -19.06
N ALA A 110 -1.97 13.17 -19.02
CA ALA A 110 -1.20 13.91 -18.01
C ALA A 110 -1.68 13.62 -16.59
N ILE A 111 -3.01 13.48 -16.39
CA ILE A 111 -3.60 13.16 -15.10
C ILE A 111 -3.16 11.76 -14.64
N ILE A 112 -3.23 10.77 -15.52
CA ILE A 112 -2.82 9.40 -15.20
C ILE A 112 -1.31 9.34 -14.92
N ASP A 113 -0.48 9.96 -15.75
CA ASP A 113 0.97 9.98 -15.57
C ASP A 113 1.34 10.58 -14.19
N VAL A 114 0.70 11.69 -13.80
CA VAL A 114 0.91 12.30 -12.47
C VAL A 114 0.41 11.40 -11.34
N ALA A 115 -0.77 10.77 -11.51
CA ALA A 115 -1.32 9.87 -10.50
C ALA A 115 -0.44 8.64 -10.27
N VAL A 116 0.08 8.04 -11.34
CA VAL A 116 1.01 6.91 -11.29
C VAL A 116 2.30 7.31 -10.59
N ALA A 117 2.93 8.43 -10.98
CA ALA A 117 4.16 8.91 -10.36
C ALA A 117 3.99 9.17 -8.86
N ARG A 118 2.89 9.82 -8.45
CA ARG A 118 2.57 10.04 -7.03
C ARG A 118 2.34 8.75 -6.26
N PHE A 119 1.66 7.80 -6.88
CA PHE A 119 1.44 6.49 -6.28
C PHE A 119 2.76 5.75 -6.05
N GLU A 120 3.66 5.71 -7.03
CA GLU A 120 4.98 5.09 -6.93
C GLU A 120 5.82 5.72 -5.82
N ASP A 121 5.85 7.05 -5.75
CA ASP A 121 6.55 7.79 -4.69
C ASP A 121 5.98 7.48 -3.31
N PHE A 122 4.65 7.43 -3.18
CA PHE A 122 3.99 7.08 -1.92
C PHE A 122 4.30 5.65 -1.48
N GLN A 123 4.26 4.69 -2.40
CA GLN A 123 4.59 3.28 -2.11
C GLN A 123 6.06 3.13 -1.70
N ARG A 124 6.97 3.84 -2.35
CA ARG A 124 8.40 3.87 -1.98
C ARG A 124 8.57 4.38 -0.54
N LEU A 125 8.00 5.53 -0.22
CA LEU A 125 8.09 6.12 1.13
C LEU A 125 7.47 5.20 2.19
N ARG A 126 6.34 4.56 1.88
CA ARG A 126 5.70 3.60 2.78
C ARG A 126 6.59 2.38 3.05
N SER A 127 7.24 1.87 2.02
CA SER A 127 8.19 0.75 2.13
C SER A 127 9.43 1.13 2.95
N GLU A 128 10.03 2.29 2.69
CA GLU A 128 11.18 2.81 3.44
C GLU A 128 10.84 3.01 4.93
N LEU A 129 9.65 3.56 5.21
CA LEU A 129 9.18 3.72 6.59
C LEU A 129 8.97 2.37 7.29
N ALA A 130 8.38 1.39 6.61
CA ALA A 130 8.18 0.05 7.15
C ALA A 130 9.52 -0.63 7.46
N GLU A 131 10.50 -0.51 6.57
CA GLU A 131 11.86 -1.03 6.76
C GLU A 131 12.58 -0.34 7.93
N ALA A 132 12.49 0.99 8.03
CA ALA A 132 13.08 1.75 9.12
C ALA A 132 12.47 1.35 10.48
N ASN A 133 11.15 1.20 10.54
CA ASN A 133 10.46 0.74 11.75
C ASN A 133 10.85 -0.68 12.14
N LEU A 134 11.00 -1.59 11.17
CA LEU A 134 11.47 -2.94 11.42
C LEU A 134 12.89 -2.95 12.01
N LYS A 135 13.83 -2.20 11.41
CA LYS A 135 15.20 -2.06 11.90
C LYS A 135 15.24 -1.50 13.33
N LEU A 136 14.40 -0.51 13.63
CA LEU A 136 14.28 0.05 14.96
C LEU A 136 13.74 -0.97 15.98
N ALA A 137 12.72 -1.74 15.61
CA ALA A 137 12.17 -2.79 16.44
C ALA A 137 13.19 -3.91 16.70
N GLU A 138 13.93 -4.34 15.68
CA GLU A 138 15.00 -5.32 15.80
C GLU A 138 16.11 -4.83 16.74
N ARG A 139 16.54 -3.56 16.61
CA ARG A 139 17.53 -2.96 17.52
C ARG A 139 17.04 -2.95 18.96
N LYS A 140 15.80 -2.54 19.23
CA LYS A 140 15.21 -2.57 20.58
C LYS A 140 15.19 -3.97 21.18
N LEU A 141 14.90 -5.00 20.39
CA LEU A 141 14.94 -6.40 20.83
C LEU A 141 16.36 -6.83 21.23
N VAL A 142 17.37 -6.51 20.42
CA VAL A 142 18.76 -6.82 20.71
C VAL A 142 19.24 -6.13 22.00
N GLU A 143 18.91 -4.83 22.17
CA GLU A 143 19.24 -4.10 23.39
C GLU A 143 18.59 -4.72 24.64
N ARG A 144 17.31 -5.09 24.54
CA ARG A 144 16.59 -5.76 25.64
C ARG A 144 17.21 -7.12 25.98
N ALA A 145 17.57 -7.91 24.97
CA ALA A 145 18.23 -9.21 25.16
C ALA A 145 19.61 -9.06 25.80
N LYS A 146 20.41 -8.04 25.40
CA LYS A 146 21.67 -7.70 26.07
C LYS A 146 21.44 -7.41 27.57
N GLY A 147 20.46 -6.55 27.89
CA GLY A 147 20.09 -6.21 29.25
C GLY A 147 19.76 -7.44 30.11
N ILE A 148 19.00 -8.40 29.54
CA ILE A 148 18.67 -9.66 30.20
C ILE A 148 19.96 -10.47 30.50
N LEU A 149 20.87 -10.63 29.52
CA LEU A 149 22.10 -11.36 29.67
C LEU A 149 23.05 -10.68 30.71
N MET A 150 23.13 -9.36 30.68
CA MET A 150 23.89 -8.59 31.67
C MET A 150 23.37 -8.85 33.10
N LYS A 151 22.04 -8.79 33.27
CA LYS A 151 21.39 -8.99 34.56
C LYS A 151 21.50 -10.44 35.07
N THR A 152 21.23 -11.42 34.18
CA THR A 152 21.12 -12.83 34.61
C THR A 152 22.42 -13.58 34.64
N ARG A 153 23.44 -13.14 33.85
CA ARG A 153 24.74 -13.79 33.75
C ARG A 153 25.92 -12.92 34.22
N GLY A 154 25.65 -11.68 34.65
CA GLY A 154 26.70 -10.76 35.08
C GLY A 154 27.66 -10.34 33.98
N LEU A 155 27.23 -10.41 32.69
CA LEU A 155 28.10 -10.09 31.55
C LEU A 155 28.19 -8.58 31.34
N GLY A 156 29.32 -8.13 30.83
CA GLY A 156 29.41 -6.79 30.24
C GLY A 156 28.67 -6.69 28.88
N GLU A 157 28.40 -5.47 28.44
CA GLU A 157 27.64 -5.21 27.22
C GLU A 157 28.22 -5.88 25.97
N GLU A 158 29.53 -5.75 25.76
CA GLU A 158 30.23 -6.35 24.62
C GLU A 158 30.15 -7.87 24.64
N SER A 159 30.33 -8.49 25.85
CA SER A 159 30.25 -9.94 26.02
C SER A 159 28.81 -10.46 25.79
N ALA A 160 27.79 -9.72 26.23
CA ALA A 160 26.40 -10.03 26.00
C ALA A 160 26.05 -9.98 24.50
N TYR A 161 26.54 -8.97 23.80
CA TYR A 161 26.36 -8.86 22.34
C TYR A 161 27.10 -9.99 21.59
N ALA A 162 28.34 -10.26 21.95
CA ALA A 162 29.15 -11.34 21.37
C ALA A 162 28.46 -12.72 21.53
N LEU A 163 27.85 -12.96 22.69
CA LEU A 163 27.11 -14.19 22.97
C LEU A 163 25.85 -14.31 22.06
N LEU A 164 25.06 -13.24 21.91
CA LEU A 164 23.93 -13.22 21.01
C LEU A 164 24.36 -13.47 19.57
N ARG A 165 25.42 -12.80 19.11
CA ARG A 165 25.95 -12.96 17.76
C ARG A 165 26.44 -14.38 17.50
N LYS A 166 27.20 -14.97 18.45
CA LYS A 166 27.66 -16.36 18.35
C LYS A 166 26.48 -17.32 18.24
N SER A 167 25.47 -17.19 19.11
CA SER A 167 24.27 -18.01 19.06
C SER A 167 23.51 -17.87 17.74
N ALA A 168 23.47 -16.67 17.17
CA ALA A 168 22.85 -16.42 15.88
C ALA A 168 23.59 -17.14 14.74
N MET A 169 24.94 -17.07 14.76
CA MET A 169 25.79 -17.76 13.78
C MET A 169 25.67 -19.29 13.88
N ASP A 170 25.76 -19.85 15.08
CA ASP A 170 25.69 -21.28 15.34
C ASP A 170 24.34 -21.87 14.89
N ARG A 171 23.26 -21.09 15.01
CA ARG A 171 21.89 -21.50 14.67
C ARG A 171 21.43 -21.06 13.28
N LYS A 172 22.27 -20.33 12.52
CA LYS A 172 21.96 -19.75 11.21
C LYS A 172 20.69 -18.86 11.22
N LEU A 173 20.52 -18.12 12.32
CA LEU A 173 19.42 -17.19 12.53
C LEU A 173 19.92 -15.74 12.50
N ARG A 174 19.01 -14.77 12.29
CA ARG A 174 19.33 -13.37 12.50
C ARG A 174 19.47 -13.09 14.02
N ILE A 175 20.34 -12.16 14.38
CA ILE A 175 20.56 -11.79 15.79
C ILE A 175 19.27 -11.31 16.46
N ALA A 176 18.39 -10.62 15.74
CA ALA A 176 17.10 -10.17 16.21
C ALA A 176 16.13 -11.33 16.53
N GLU A 177 16.22 -12.44 15.81
CA GLU A 177 15.43 -13.64 16.08
C GLU A 177 15.87 -14.34 17.35
N VAL A 178 17.19 -14.46 17.56
CA VAL A 178 17.76 -15.00 18.82
C VAL A 178 17.40 -14.09 19.98
N ALA A 179 17.51 -12.78 19.79
CA ALA A 179 17.15 -11.79 20.81
C ALA A 179 15.66 -11.90 21.19
N ARG A 180 14.76 -12.08 20.22
CA ARG A 180 13.33 -12.27 20.46
C ARG A 180 13.07 -13.52 21.30
N GLN A 181 13.65 -14.66 20.91
CA GLN A 181 13.50 -15.92 21.67
C GLN A 181 13.98 -15.79 23.12
N LEU A 182 15.08 -15.08 23.34
CA LEU A 182 15.59 -14.83 24.70
C LEU A 182 14.64 -13.92 25.50
N VAL A 183 14.15 -12.86 24.89
CA VAL A 183 13.19 -11.94 25.54
C VAL A 183 11.88 -12.67 25.87
N ASP A 184 11.38 -13.49 24.97
CA ASP A 184 10.14 -14.26 25.18
C ASP A 184 10.32 -15.29 26.32
N ALA A 185 11.44 -15.99 26.35
CA ALA A 185 11.77 -16.93 27.42
C ALA A 185 11.91 -16.21 28.78
N ALA A 186 12.57 -15.05 28.82
CA ALA A 186 12.71 -14.27 30.04
C ALA A 186 11.38 -13.73 30.55
N ASN A 187 10.50 -13.28 29.66
CA ASN A 187 9.14 -12.86 30.04
C ASN A 187 8.30 -14.00 30.65
N LEU A 188 8.46 -15.24 30.15
CA LEU A 188 7.78 -16.42 30.70
C LEU A 188 8.30 -16.80 32.09
N LEU A 189 9.56 -16.53 32.38
CA LEU A 189 10.22 -16.86 33.64
C LEU A 189 10.17 -15.74 34.69
N GLY A 190 9.56 -14.59 34.34
CA GLY A 190 9.44 -13.44 35.24
C GLY A 190 10.79 -12.72 35.53
N ALA A 191 11.74 -12.82 34.60
CA ALA A 191 13.11 -12.28 34.76
C ALA A 191 13.25 -10.88 34.12
#